data_3c83de50c759819e508300d6ce85c0c9
#
_entry.id   3c83de50c759819e508300d6ce85c0c9
#
_cell.length_a   1.000
_cell.length_b   1.000
_cell.length_c   1.000
_cell.angle_alpha   90.00
_cell.angle_beta   90.00
_cell.angle_gamma   90.00
#
_symmetry.space_group_name_H-M   'P 1'
#
loop_
_entity.id
_entity.type
_entity.pdbx_description
1 polymer ?
#
loop_
_entity_poly.entity_id
_entity_poly.type
_entity_poly.pdbx_seq_one_letter_code
_entity_poly.pdbx_strand_id
1 'polypeptide(L)'
;SEPAALRELLPAGAVMVQAHPFRDNMTVRPPSDTDGIEIYNGGTEPYRNEMARAFAAHYRVGIRTSGSDFHAPAHLGRGGILTETEIHTPQALARTLRQGTFTCIETR
;
A
#
# COMPACT_ATOMS: atom_id res chain seq x y z
N SER A 1 6.68 -13.24 -14.20
CA SER A 1 5.69 -12.15 -14.04
C SER A 1 6.39 -10.80 -13.99
N GLU A 2 5.66 -9.74 -14.26
CA GLU A 2 6.22 -8.38 -14.14
C GLU A 2 6.73 -8.09 -12.71
N PRO A 3 6.01 -8.44 -11.65
CA PRO A 3 6.53 -8.26 -10.29
C PRO A 3 7.84 -9.00 -10.02
N ALA A 4 7.98 -10.22 -10.53
CA ALA A 4 9.22 -10.98 -10.35
C ALA A 4 10.39 -10.32 -11.09
N ALA A 5 10.16 -9.87 -12.32
CA ALA A 5 11.19 -9.15 -13.09
C ALA A 5 11.59 -7.83 -12.41
N LEU A 6 10.60 -7.09 -11.90
CA LEU A 6 10.87 -5.84 -11.18
C LEU A 6 11.69 -6.10 -9.91
N ARG A 7 11.34 -7.16 -9.17
CA ARG A 7 12.04 -7.51 -7.92
C ARG A 7 13.53 -7.77 -8.17
N GLU A 8 13.89 -8.35 -9.31
CA GLU A 8 15.29 -8.59 -9.66
C GLU A 8 16.07 -7.27 -9.86
N LEU A 9 15.39 -6.20 -10.24
CA LEU A 9 16.00 -4.90 -10.47
C LEU A 9 16.07 -4.02 -9.22
N LEU A 10 15.35 -4.38 -8.17
CA LEU A 10 15.28 -3.58 -6.95
C LEU A 10 16.35 -3.99 -5.95
N PRO A 11 16.80 -3.04 -5.09
CA PRO A 11 17.72 -3.36 -4.01
C PRO A 11 17.13 -4.41 -3.06
N ALA A 12 18.00 -5.18 -2.42
CA ALA A 12 17.57 -6.09 -1.37
C ALA A 12 16.85 -5.30 -0.26
N GLY A 13 15.75 -5.85 0.24
CA GLY A 13 14.94 -5.20 1.27
C GLY A 13 13.90 -4.21 0.76
N ALA A 14 13.85 -3.93 -0.55
CA ALA A 14 12.80 -3.10 -1.13
C ALA A 14 11.42 -3.71 -0.88
N VAL A 15 10.43 -2.85 -0.68
CA VAL A 15 9.03 -3.25 -0.43
C VAL A 15 8.21 -2.91 -1.66
N MET A 16 7.47 -3.90 -2.17
CA MET A 16 6.56 -3.74 -3.30
C MET A 16 5.13 -3.80 -2.80
N VAL A 17 4.36 -2.75 -3.08
CA VAL A 17 2.97 -2.65 -2.66
C VAL A 17 2.10 -2.41 -3.89
N GLN A 18 1.02 -3.17 -4.05
CA GLN A 18 0.06 -2.90 -5.11
C GLN A 18 -0.87 -1.77 -4.68
N ALA A 19 -0.88 -0.69 -5.46
CA ALA A 19 -1.77 0.44 -5.26
C ALA A 19 -3.19 0.07 -5.68
N HIS A 20 -4.19 0.61 -4.98
CA HIS A 20 -5.64 0.51 -5.30
C HIS A 20 -6.01 -0.74 -6.11
N PRO A 21 -5.87 -1.96 -5.53
CA PRO A 21 -5.90 -3.21 -6.31
C PRO A 21 -7.25 -3.53 -6.94
N PHE A 22 -8.35 -2.92 -6.49
CA PHE A 22 -9.70 -3.18 -7.01
C PHE A 22 -10.30 -2.03 -7.80
N ARG A 23 -9.47 -1.06 -8.24
CA ARG A 23 -9.92 0.01 -9.13
C ARG A 23 -10.21 -0.56 -10.52
N ASP A 24 -11.07 0.13 -11.30
CA ASP A 24 -11.34 -0.23 -12.69
C ASP A 24 -10.05 -0.37 -13.49
N ASN A 25 -10.02 -1.35 -14.40
CA ASN A 25 -8.87 -1.67 -15.25
C ASN A 25 -7.64 -2.15 -14.47
N MET A 26 -7.81 -2.47 -13.18
CA MET A 26 -6.77 -3.09 -12.36
C MET A 26 -7.06 -4.58 -12.22
N THR A 27 -5.99 -5.37 -12.16
CA THR A 27 -6.07 -6.78 -11.77
C THR A 27 -5.31 -6.94 -10.47
N VAL A 28 -6.01 -7.42 -9.43
CA VAL A 28 -5.35 -7.71 -8.16
C VAL A 28 -4.31 -8.82 -8.37
N ARG A 29 -3.11 -8.60 -7.86
CA ARG A 29 -2.03 -9.56 -8.01
C ARG A 29 -2.11 -10.67 -6.95
N PRO A 30 -1.65 -11.88 -7.26
CA PRO A 30 -1.52 -12.91 -6.22
C PRO A 30 -0.71 -12.38 -5.03
N PRO A 31 -1.05 -12.78 -3.79
CA PRO A 31 -0.33 -12.28 -2.61
C PRO A 31 1.17 -12.52 -2.63
N SER A 32 1.61 -13.58 -3.32
CA SER A 32 3.04 -13.90 -3.43
C SER A 32 3.83 -12.96 -4.35
N ASP A 33 3.16 -12.18 -5.20
CA ASP A 33 3.82 -11.31 -6.17
C ASP A 33 4.34 -10.02 -5.54
N THR A 34 3.77 -9.58 -4.42
CA THR A 34 4.11 -8.33 -3.76
C THR A 34 4.34 -8.55 -2.26
N ASP A 35 4.83 -7.53 -1.59
CA ASP A 35 5.01 -7.55 -0.14
C ASP A 35 3.78 -7.05 0.60
N GLY A 36 2.96 -6.24 -0.06
CA GLY A 36 1.79 -5.66 0.56
C GLY A 36 0.80 -5.09 -0.44
N ILE A 37 -0.31 -4.59 0.07
CA ILE A 37 -1.32 -3.91 -0.74
C ILE A 37 -1.83 -2.65 -0.05
N GLU A 38 -2.28 -1.71 -0.85
CA GLU A 38 -2.97 -0.52 -0.37
C GLU A 38 -4.43 -0.91 -0.07
N ILE A 39 -4.81 -0.87 1.21
CA ILE A 39 -6.16 -1.21 1.65
C ILE A 39 -7.11 -0.02 1.68
N TYR A 40 -6.55 1.19 1.64
CA TYR A 40 -7.31 2.42 1.56
C TYR A 40 -6.63 3.37 0.59
N ASN A 41 -7.41 3.88 -0.36
CA ASN A 41 -6.96 4.89 -1.32
C ASN A 41 -7.97 6.01 -1.32
N GLY A 42 -7.53 7.24 -1.06
CA GLY A 42 -8.40 8.39 -0.91
C GLY A 42 -9.15 8.79 -2.18
N GLY A 43 -8.67 8.35 -3.35
CA GLY A 43 -9.30 8.60 -4.64
C GLY A 43 -10.15 7.44 -5.16
N THR A 44 -10.38 6.42 -4.35
CA THR A 44 -11.08 5.20 -4.73
C THR A 44 -12.41 5.10 -3.96
N GLU A 45 -13.46 4.56 -4.59
CA GLU A 45 -14.75 4.40 -3.95
C GLU A 45 -14.63 3.52 -2.70
N PRO A 46 -15.39 3.83 -1.63
CA PRO A 46 -15.29 3.07 -0.37
C PRO A 46 -15.47 1.56 -0.53
N TYR A 47 -16.38 1.10 -1.39
CA TYR A 47 -16.60 -0.34 -1.55
C TYR A 47 -15.37 -1.07 -2.13
N ARG A 48 -14.59 -0.39 -2.97
CA ARG A 48 -13.36 -0.96 -3.53
C ARG A 48 -12.25 -1.03 -2.48
N ASN A 49 -12.19 -0.05 -1.57
CA ASN A 49 -11.30 -0.11 -0.42
C ASN A 49 -11.68 -1.26 0.51
N GLU A 50 -12.97 -1.50 0.71
CA GLU A 50 -13.43 -2.65 1.50
C GLU A 50 -13.06 -3.97 0.85
N MET A 51 -13.11 -4.06 -0.47
CA MET A 51 -12.64 -5.25 -1.20
C MET A 51 -11.15 -5.49 -0.96
N ALA A 52 -10.34 -4.45 -0.98
CA ALA A 52 -8.91 -4.55 -0.72
C ALA A 52 -8.63 -5.01 0.71
N ARG A 53 -9.38 -4.48 1.68
CA ARG A 53 -9.27 -4.87 3.08
C ARG A 53 -9.64 -6.33 3.29
N ALA A 54 -10.74 -6.78 2.68
CA ALA A 54 -11.19 -8.16 2.75
C ALA A 54 -10.18 -9.12 2.12
N PHE A 55 -9.60 -8.75 0.98
CA PHE A 55 -8.55 -9.52 0.32
C PHE A 55 -7.32 -9.65 1.24
N ALA A 56 -6.87 -8.54 1.82
CA ALA A 56 -5.72 -8.55 2.72
C ALA A 56 -5.96 -9.45 3.94
N ALA A 57 -7.16 -9.42 4.51
CA ALA A 57 -7.51 -10.26 5.65
C ALA A 57 -7.57 -11.73 5.25
N HIS A 58 -8.20 -12.05 4.14
CA HIS A 58 -8.38 -13.43 3.68
C HIS A 58 -7.02 -14.11 3.39
N TYR A 59 -6.13 -13.39 2.71
CA TYR A 59 -4.83 -13.93 2.33
C TYR A 59 -3.72 -13.57 3.31
N ARG A 60 -4.05 -12.95 4.44
CA ARG A 60 -3.09 -12.58 5.50
C ARG A 60 -1.92 -11.76 4.97
N VAL A 61 -2.22 -10.78 4.12
CA VAL A 61 -1.20 -9.87 3.61
C VAL A 61 -0.65 -9.05 4.76
N GLY A 62 0.67 -9.12 4.99
CA GLY A 62 1.29 -8.53 6.17
C GLY A 62 1.44 -7.02 6.12
N ILE A 63 1.78 -6.48 4.95
CA ILE A 63 1.98 -5.03 4.78
C ILE A 63 0.73 -4.46 4.15
N ARG A 64 0.04 -3.56 4.88
CA ARG A 64 -1.19 -2.91 4.45
C ARG A 64 -0.99 -1.42 4.57
N THR A 65 -1.20 -0.69 3.48
CA THR A 65 -0.94 0.74 3.43
C THR A 65 -2.20 1.53 3.12
N SER A 66 -2.09 2.84 3.27
CA SER A 66 -3.11 3.82 2.91
C SER A 66 -2.43 4.96 2.16
N GLY A 67 -3.09 5.51 1.15
CA GLY A 67 -2.57 6.61 0.37
C GLY A 67 -3.64 7.62 -0.02
N SER A 68 -3.21 8.86 -0.25
CA SER A 68 -4.11 9.95 -0.64
C SER A 68 -4.53 9.89 -2.09
N ASP A 69 -3.73 9.26 -2.94
CA ASP A 69 -3.89 9.35 -4.39
C ASP A 69 -3.88 10.83 -4.83
N PHE A 70 -2.82 11.50 -4.43
CA PHE A 70 -2.71 12.95 -4.51
C PHE A 70 -2.49 13.43 -5.95
N HIS A 71 -3.40 14.24 -6.47
CA HIS A 71 -3.30 14.85 -7.80
C HIS A 71 -3.62 16.36 -7.75
N ALA A 72 -4.20 16.86 -6.67
CA ALA A 72 -4.58 18.24 -6.49
C ALA A 72 -4.55 18.59 -5.00
N PRO A 73 -4.39 19.92 -4.63
CA PRO A 73 -4.30 20.30 -3.22
C PRO A 73 -5.44 19.79 -2.32
N ALA A 74 -6.66 19.67 -2.85
CA ALA A 74 -7.79 19.14 -2.09
C ALA A 74 -7.63 17.69 -1.69
N HIS A 75 -6.71 16.95 -2.31
CA HIS A 75 -6.45 15.54 -2.01
C HIS A 75 -5.50 15.33 -0.83
N LEU A 76 -4.86 16.40 -0.36
CA LEU A 76 -3.89 16.31 0.72
C LEU A 76 -4.52 15.71 1.97
N GLY A 77 -3.90 14.68 2.52
CA GLY A 77 -4.32 14.08 3.78
C GLY A 77 -5.54 13.15 3.69
N ARG A 78 -6.07 12.87 2.49
CA ARG A 78 -7.18 11.92 2.34
C ARG A 78 -6.85 10.52 2.82
N GLY A 79 -5.59 10.15 2.73
CA GLY A 79 -5.04 8.89 3.18
C GLY A 79 -3.56 9.03 3.41
N GLY A 80 -2.94 8.01 3.96
CA GLY A 80 -1.53 7.99 4.25
C GLY A 80 -1.22 7.07 5.40
N ILE A 81 0.02 7.05 5.82
CA ILE A 81 0.43 6.31 7.01
C ILE A 81 0.99 7.30 8.03
N LEU A 82 0.74 6.99 9.31
CA LEU A 82 1.30 7.72 10.44
C LEU A 82 2.34 6.84 11.09
N THR A 83 3.59 7.28 11.08
CA THR A 83 4.71 6.52 11.62
C THR A 83 5.07 7.00 13.03
N GLU A 84 5.65 6.11 13.84
CA GLU A 84 6.06 6.43 15.21
C GLU A 84 7.29 7.33 15.24
N THR A 85 8.13 7.26 14.20
CA THR A 85 9.34 8.06 14.08
C THR A 85 9.40 8.73 12.72
N GLU A 86 10.21 9.79 12.61
CA GLU A 86 10.43 10.44 11.33
C GLU A 86 11.16 9.51 10.36
N ILE A 87 10.74 9.54 9.10
CA ILE A 87 11.31 8.73 8.03
C ILE A 87 12.10 9.65 7.10
N HIS A 88 13.41 9.44 7.01
CA HIS A 88 14.29 10.28 6.20
C HIS A 88 14.88 9.58 4.98
N THR A 89 14.76 8.24 4.90
CA THR A 89 15.34 7.48 3.79
C THR A 89 14.36 6.40 3.31
N PRO A 90 14.46 5.96 2.04
CA PRO A 90 13.66 4.84 1.56
C PRO A 90 13.90 3.55 2.37
N GLN A 91 15.13 3.33 2.83
CA GLN A 91 15.47 2.16 3.63
C GLN A 91 14.75 2.18 4.98
N ALA A 92 14.66 3.34 5.62
CA ALA A 92 13.92 3.50 6.88
C ALA A 92 12.43 3.26 6.67
N LEU A 93 11.86 3.73 5.56
CA LEU A 93 10.47 3.48 5.22
C LEU A 93 10.22 1.98 5.02
N ALA A 94 11.07 1.30 4.26
CA ALA A 94 10.92 -0.14 4.04
C ALA A 94 10.95 -0.90 5.37
N ARG A 95 11.87 -0.57 6.27
CA ARG A 95 11.94 -1.20 7.61
C ARG A 95 10.65 -0.96 8.40
N THR A 96 10.16 0.28 8.41
CA THR A 96 8.93 0.65 9.11
C THR A 96 7.74 -0.15 8.60
N LEU A 97 7.60 -0.28 7.28
CA LEU A 97 6.53 -1.07 6.68
C LEU A 97 6.62 -2.53 7.07
N ARG A 98 7.82 -3.12 7.05
CA ARG A 98 8.03 -4.52 7.43
C ARG A 98 7.78 -4.76 8.92
N GLN A 99 8.15 -3.82 9.78
CA GLN A 99 7.95 -3.92 11.22
C GLN A 99 6.49 -3.67 11.62
N GLY A 100 5.73 -2.98 10.79
CA GLY A 100 4.34 -2.65 11.08
C GLY A 100 4.19 -1.56 12.14
N THR A 101 5.20 -0.73 12.34
CA THR A 101 5.19 0.36 13.34
C THR A 101 4.58 1.63 12.77
N PHE A 102 3.38 1.51 12.22
CA PHE A 102 2.62 2.62 11.65
C PHE A 102 1.14 2.32 11.71
N THR A 103 0.32 3.34 11.53
CA THR A 103 -1.13 3.21 11.37
C THR A 103 -1.56 3.85 10.05
N CYS A 104 -2.66 3.33 9.49
CA CYS A 104 -3.23 3.88 8.26
C CYS A 104 -4.18 5.03 8.57
N ILE A 105 -4.07 6.11 7.81
CA ILE A 105 -5.00 7.25 7.88
C ILE A 105 -6.11 6.97 6.88
N GLU A 106 -7.35 7.00 7.36
CA GLU A 106 -8.55 6.80 6.56
C GLU A 106 -9.54 7.90 6.93
N THR A 107 -9.89 8.76 5.96
CA THR A 107 -10.69 9.95 6.24
C THR A 107 -12.19 9.79 5.93
N ARG A 108 -12.62 8.60 5.52
CA ARG A 108 -14.02 8.34 5.22
C ARG A 108 -14.41 6.86 5.43
#